data_9d08c5d00beacd0d383d003bca38f93e
#
_entry.id   9d08c5d00beacd0d383d003bca38f93e
#
_cell.length_a   1.000
_cell.length_b   1.000
_cell.length_c   1.000
_cell.angle_alpha   90.00
_cell.angle_beta   90.00
_cell.angle_gamma   90.00
#
_symmetry.space_group_name_H-M   'P 1'
#
loop_
_entity.id
_entity.type
_entity.pdbx_description
1 polymer ?
#
loop_
_entity_poly.entity_id
_entity_poly.type
_entity_poly.pdbx_seq_one_letter_code
_entity_poly.pdbx_strand_id
1 'polypeptide(L)'
;MLAKRIIPCLDVHAGRVVKGINFVNLRDAGDPVEVAARYESEGADELVFLDITASHEEREIILDVVRRTSEVIFMPLTVGGGIRTLDDIRTLLKAGCDKVSINSAAVKTPEFIREAALRFGSQCIVVNIDPRRVPIENEPADMKAQWPEHLQVRPRAGRDGKSEVYWDVHINGGRLPTGLDAVAWAKEVERLGAGEIVLTSMDADGTKDGYDIEITRAVSDAVTIPVVASGGCGSPAHMVEALTAGNASAALAASIFHYGEYTIDETKRQLAAAGVPVRLETTLTP
;
A
#
# COMPACT_ATOMS: atom_id res chain seq x y z
N MET A 1 18.45 -5.40 -14.13
CA MET A 1 17.47 -4.52 -13.44
C MET A 1 16.37 -5.44 -12.92
N LEU A 2 15.88 -5.26 -11.69
CA LEU A 2 14.76 -6.06 -11.17
C LEU A 2 13.47 -5.68 -11.88
N ALA A 3 12.60 -6.66 -12.14
CA ALA A 3 11.28 -6.40 -12.71
C ALA A 3 10.42 -5.60 -11.71
N LYS A 4 9.65 -4.66 -12.23
CA LYS A 4 8.65 -3.91 -11.46
C LYS A 4 7.41 -4.79 -11.28
N ARG A 5 6.75 -4.69 -10.12
CA ARG A 5 5.60 -5.53 -9.75
C ARG A 5 4.30 -4.78 -9.95
N ILE A 6 3.30 -5.47 -10.44
CA ILE A 6 1.92 -4.98 -10.55
C ILE A 6 1.08 -5.73 -9.53
N ILE A 7 0.50 -4.97 -8.61
CA ILE A 7 -0.14 -5.49 -7.40
C ILE A 7 -1.61 -5.05 -7.36
N PRO A 8 -2.56 -5.94 -7.65
CA PRO A 8 -3.96 -5.66 -7.35
C PRO A 8 -4.22 -5.60 -5.84
N CYS A 9 -5.15 -4.73 -5.44
CA CYS A 9 -5.58 -4.59 -4.05
C CYS A 9 -7.07 -4.84 -3.92
N LEU A 10 -7.47 -5.65 -2.95
CA LEU A 10 -8.85 -5.98 -2.62
C LEU A 10 -9.21 -5.42 -1.23
N ASP A 11 -10.17 -4.49 -1.18
CA ASP A 11 -10.81 -4.13 0.07
C ASP A 11 -11.78 -5.25 0.45
N VAL A 12 -11.57 -5.85 1.62
CA VAL A 12 -12.42 -6.94 2.14
C VAL A 12 -13.23 -6.44 3.32
N HIS A 13 -14.55 -6.63 3.25
CA HIS A 13 -15.48 -6.31 4.33
C HIS A 13 -16.42 -7.50 4.55
N ALA A 14 -16.51 -7.99 5.78
CA ALA A 14 -17.35 -9.14 6.14
C ALA A 14 -17.18 -10.34 5.17
N GLY A 15 -15.93 -10.64 4.75
CA GLY A 15 -15.60 -11.76 3.88
C GLY A 15 -15.91 -11.57 2.40
N ARG A 16 -16.32 -10.38 1.98
CA ARG A 16 -16.61 -10.03 0.58
C ARG A 16 -15.67 -8.96 0.08
N VAL A 17 -15.30 -9.03 -1.19
CA VAL A 17 -14.62 -7.90 -1.84
C VAL A 17 -15.62 -6.78 -1.98
N VAL A 18 -15.23 -5.59 -1.54
CA VAL A 18 -16.08 -4.41 -1.64
C VAL A 18 -15.34 -3.28 -2.33
N LYS A 19 -16.09 -2.38 -2.92
CA LYS A 19 -15.57 -1.14 -3.49
C LYS A 19 -16.46 0.02 -3.11
N GLY A 20 -15.83 1.10 -2.64
CA GLY A 20 -16.46 2.37 -2.34
C GLY A 20 -15.48 3.51 -2.54
N ILE A 21 -15.99 4.74 -2.62
CA ILE A 21 -15.16 5.94 -2.59
C ILE A 21 -15.01 6.35 -1.12
N ASN A 22 -13.77 6.47 -0.64
CA ASN A 22 -13.46 6.78 0.76
C ASN A 22 -14.18 5.86 1.77
N PHE A 23 -14.30 4.56 1.45
CA PHE A 23 -15.00 3.55 2.27
C PHE A 23 -16.49 3.85 2.55
N VAL A 24 -17.13 4.64 1.68
CA VAL A 24 -18.58 4.96 1.75
C VAL A 24 -19.31 4.35 0.55
N ASN A 25 -20.58 3.97 0.76
CA ASN A 25 -21.41 3.33 -0.26
C ASN A 25 -20.78 2.08 -0.87
N LEU A 26 -20.28 1.18 -0.01
CA LEU A 26 -19.64 -0.06 -0.40
C LEU A 26 -20.55 -0.90 -1.29
N ARG A 27 -20.04 -1.33 -2.45
CA ARG A 27 -20.70 -2.27 -3.36
C ARG A 27 -19.94 -3.58 -3.33
N ASP A 28 -20.66 -4.69 -3.29
CA ASP A 28 -20.08 -6.03 -3.42
C ASP A 28 -19.43 -6.20 -4.80
N ALA A 29 -18.19 -6.64 -4.81
CA ALA A 29 -17.38 -6.88 -6.01
C ALA A 29 -16.98 -8.34 -6.18
N GLY A 30 -17.51 -9.26 -5.36
CA GLY A 30 -17.37 -10.70 -5.54
C GLY A 30 -16.73 -11.45 -4.35
N ASP A 31 -16.50 -12.74 -4.56
CA ASP A 31 -15.78 -13.59 -3.62
C ASP A 31 -14.27 -13.31 -3.74
N PRO A 32 -13.56 -12.99 -2.63
CA PRO A 32 -12.14 -12.66 -2.68
C PRO A 32 -11.28 -13.82 -3.20
N VAL A 33 -11.65 -15.06 -2.99
CA VAL A 33 -10.90 -16.24 -3.45
C VAL A 33 -11.00 -16.37 -4.98
N GLU A 34 -12.19 -16.19 -5.55
CA GLU A 34 -12.40 -16.24 -7.01
C GLU A 34 -11.67 -15.07 -7.70
N VAL A 35 -11.74 -13.87 -7.12
CA VAL A 35 -11.05 -12.69 -7.64
C VAL A 35 -9.53 -12.87 -7.59
N ALA A 36 -9.00 -13.41 -6.50
CA ALA A 36 -7.58 -13.70 -6.34
C ALA A 36 -7.07 -14.70 -7.39
N ALA A 37 -7.79 -15.83 -7.60
CA ALA A 37 -7.45 -16.82 -8.61
C ALA A 37 -7.47 -16.24 -10.03
N ARG A 38 -8.43 -15.35 -10.33
CA ARG A 38 -8.47 -14.63 -11.60
C ARG A 38 -7.23 -13.75 -11.79
N TYR A 39 -6.85 -12.94 -10.78
CA TYR A 39 -5.68 -12.07 -10.87
C TYR A 39 -4.37 -12.84 -11.02
N GLU A 40 -4.25 -14.01 -10.38
CA GLU A 40 -3.12 -14.89 -10.61
C GLU A 40 -3.08 -15.38 -12.06
N SER A 41 -4.21 -15.83 -12.60
CA SER A 41 -4.29 -16.28 -14.01
C SER A 41 -4.01 -15.17 -15.02
N GLU A 42 -4.23 -13.91 -14.65
CA GLU A 42 -3.87 -12.71 -15.42
C GLU A 42 -2.40 -12.29 -15.22
N GLY A 43 -1.64 -12.98 -14.37
CA GLY A 43 -0.22 -12.75 -14.16
C GLY A 43 0.12 -11.65 -13.15
N ALA A 44 -0.70 -11.40 -12.15
CA ALA A 44 -0.35 -10.53 -11.03
C ALA A 44 0.96 -10.97 -10.37
N ASP A 45 1.75 -10.01 -9.87
CA ASP A 45 3.02 -10.33 -9.22
C ASP A 45 2.86 -10.57 -7.72
N GLU A 46 1.90 -9.93 -7.10
CA GLU A 46 1.49 -10.05 -5.70
C GLU A 46 0.02 -9.65 -5.55
N LEU A 47 -0.58 -9.96 -4.40
CA LEU A 47 -1.94 -9.53 -4.05
C LEU A 47 -1.96 -8.88 -2.67
N VAL A 48 -2.76 -7.83 -2.53
CA VAL A 48 -2.99 -7.18 -1.23
C VAL A 48 -4.46 -7.31 -0.84
N PHE A 49 -4.72 -7.78 0.38
CA PHE A 49 -6.01 -7.67 1.05
C PHE A 49 -5.96 -6.57 2.10
N LEU A 50 -6.90 -5.64 2.06
CA LEU A 50 -7.12 -4.67 3.12
C LEU A 50 -8.43 -5.00 3.83
N ASP A 51 -8.32 -5.52 5.05
CA ASP A 51 -9.46 -5.71 5.92
C ASP A 51 -9.93 -4.35 6.44
N ILE A 52 -11.04 -3.88 5.92
CA ILE A 52 -11.68 -2.62 6.32
C ILE A 52 -12.78 -2.82 7.37
N THR A 53 -12.85 -4.01 7.93
CA THR A 53 -13.84 -4.42 8.92
C THR A 53 -13.52 -3.81 10.29
N ALA A 54 -14.50 -3.23 10.96
CA ALA A 54 -14.26 -2.45 12.18
C ALA A 54 -14.30 -3.29 13.47
N SER A 55 -14.84 -4.51 13.48
CA SER A 55 -15.13 -5.27 14.69
C SER A 55 -14.23 -6.47 14.93
N HIS A 56 -14.13 -6.89 16.20
CA HIS A 56 -13.32 -8.04 16.63
C HIS A 56 -13.94 -9.38 16.18
N GLU A 57 -15.27 -9.44 16.09
CA GLU A 57 -16.01 -10.65 15.69
C GLU A 57 -15.82 -11.01 14.22
N GLU A 58 -15.53 -10.01 13.38
CA GLU A 58 -15.32 -10.20 11.94
C GLU A 58 -13.87 -10.63 11.59
N ARG A 59 -12.98 -10.69 12.59
CA ARG A 59 -11.58 -11.10 12.39
C ARG A 59 -11.44 -12.58 12.00
N GLU A 60 -12.30 -13.45 12.52
CA GLU A 60 -12.32 -14.87 12.12
C GLU A 60 -12.69 -15.05 10.64
N ILE A 61 -13.53 -14.14 10.13
CA ILE A 61 -13.96 -14.15 8.72
C ILE A 61 -12.78 -13.87 7.79
N ILE A 62 -11.96 -12.84 8.10
CA ILE A 62 -10.79 -12.54 7.26
C ILE A 62 -9.75 -13.67 7.32
N LEU A 63 -9.58 -14.33 8.46
CA LEU A 63 -8.66 -15.47 8.59
C LEU A 63 -9.10 -16.65 7.72
N ASP A 64 -10.41 -16.93 7.64
CA ASP A 64 -10.94 -17.96 6.74
C ASP A 64 -10.71 -17.60 5.27
N VAL A 65 -10.99 -16.34 4.91
CA VAL A 65 -10.71 -15.84 3.55
C VAL A 65 -9.25 -15.99 3.19
N VAL A 66 -8.32 -15.61 4.09
CA VAL A 66 -6.87 -15.74 3.86
C VAL A 66 -6.49 -17.20 3.64
N ARG A 67 -6.97 -18.15 4.47
CA ARG A 67 -6.68 -19.59 4.31
C ARG A 67 -7.15 -20.09 2.95
N ARG A 68 -8.42 -19.84 2.61
CA ARG A 68 -9.00 -20.29 1.33
C ARG A 68 -8.29 -19.67 0.13
N THR A 69 -7.86 -18.42 0.23
CA THR A 69 -7.12 -17.76 -0.83
C THR A 69 -5.73 -18.36 -0.99
N SER A 70 -5.01 -18.58 0.10
CA SER A 70 -3.65 -19.15 0.07
C SER A 70 -3.61 -20.59 -0.48
N GLU A 71 -4.74 -21.29 -0.52
CA GLU A 71 -4.85 -22.64 -1.13
C GLU A 71 -4.97 -22.60 -2.65
N VAL A 72 -5.33 -21.45 -3.24
CA VAL A 72 -5.63 -21.34 -4.68
C VAL A 72 -4.67 -20.40 -5.44
N ILE A 73 -3.86 -19.59 -4.74
CA ILE A 73 -2.88 -18.72 -5.37
C ILE A 73 -1.46 -19.09 -4.96
N PHE A 74 -0.48 -18.79 -5.85
CA PHE A 74 0.96 -19.02 -5.64
C PHE A 74 1.76 -17.71 -5.62
N MET A 75 1.13 -16.59 -6.02
CA MET A 75 1.71 -15.26 -5.85
C MET A 75 1.69 -14.84 -4.37
N PRO A 76 2.66 -14.03 -3.90
CA PRO A 76 2.68 -13.55 -2.52
C PRO A 76 1.41 -12.80 -2.14
N LEU A 77 0.86 -13.10 -0.96
CA LEU A 77 -0.32 -12.45 -0.37
C LEU A 77 0.10 -11.56 0.80
N THR A 78 -0.23 -10.29 0.72
CA THR A 78 -0.11 -9.33 1.81
C THR A 78 -1.48 -9.05 2.41
N VAL A 79 -1.59 -9.09 3.74
CA VAL A 79 -2.84 -8.76 4.45
C VAL A 79 -2.61 -7.55 5.35
N GLY A 80 -3.45 -6.53 5.19
CA GLY A 80 -3.46 -5.32 6.01
C GLY A 80 -4.83 -5.09 6.67
N GLY A 81 -4.86 -4.19 7.64
CA GLY A 81 -6.07 -3.83 8.39
C GLY A 81 -6.13 -4.47 9.78
N GLY A 82 -6.46 -3.67 10.77
CA GLY A 82 -6.74 -4.13 12.14
C GLY A 82 -5.61 -4.76 12.94
N ILE A 83 -4.39 -4.83 12.43
CA ILE A 83 -3.24 -5.46 13.08
C ILE A 83 -2.71 -4.58 14.20
N ARG A 84 -2.59 -5.11 15.42
CA ARG A 84 -2.20 -4.36 16.63
C ARG A 84 -1.16 -5.06 17.50
N THR A 85 -1.01 -6.36 17.37
CA THR A 85 -0.15 -7.19 18.22
C THR A 85 0.71 -8.15 17.41
N LEU A 86 1.79 -8.64 18.00
CA LEU A 86 2.63 -9.70 17.39
C LEU A 86 1.85 -11.01 17.20
N ASP A 87 0.85 -11.27 18.03
CA ASP A 87 0.01 -12.46 17.89
C ASP A 87 -0.98 -12.32 16.71
N ASP A 88 -1.42 -11.10 16.39
CA ASP A 88 -2.18 -10.83 15.17
C ASP A 88 -1.35 -11.19 13.92
N ILE A 89 -0.10 -10.71 13.88
CA ILE A 89 0.84 -11.02 12.79
C ILE A 89 1.04 -12.53 12.67
N ARG A 90 1.33 -13.20 13.79
CA ARG A 90 1.52 -14.66 13.80
C ARG A 90 0.29 -15.39 13.25
N THR A 91 -0.89 -14.97 13.65
CA THR A 91 -2.15 -15.61 13.26
C THR A 91 -2.40 -15.48 11.76
N LEU A 92 -2.17 -14.29 11.19
CA LEU A 92 -2.29 -14.04 9.75
C LEU A 92 -1.26 -14.83 8.94
N LEU A 93 0.02 -14.83 9.35
CA LEU A 93 1.07 -15.62 8.69
C LEU A 93 0.76 -17.14 8.75
N LYS A 94 0.22 -17.64 9.87
CA LYS A 94 -0.24 -19.03 9.98
C LYS A 94 -1.47 -19.33 9.13
N ALA A 95 -2.29 -18.34 8.85
CA ALA A 95 -3.44 -18.48 7.96
C ALA A 95 -3.03 -18.59 6.48
N GLY A 96 -1.77 -18.24 6.14
CA GLY A 96 -1.20 -18.45 4.81
C GLY A 96 -0.81 -17.19 4.06
N CYS A 97 -0.89 -15.99 4.66
CA CYS A 97 -0.31 -14.82 4.02
C CYS A 97 1.23 -14.79 4.16
N ASP A 98 1.91 -14.15 3.22
CA ASP A 98 3.37 -14.03 3.18
C ASP A 98 3.84 -12.77 3.90
N LYS A 99 3.03 -11.71 3.86
CA LYS A 99 3.35 -10.40 4.43
C LYS A 99 2.15 -9.84 5.18
N VAL A 100 2.43 -8.97 6.14
CA VAL A 100 1.42 -8.18 6.83
C VAL A 100 1.69 -6.70 6.67
N SER A 101 0.64 -5.90 6.45
CA SER A 101 0.74 -4.45 6.29
C SER A 101 0.18 -3.73 7.53
N ILE A 102 1.01 -2.91 8.16
CA ILE A 102 0.70 -2.18 9.39
C ILE A 102 0.81 -0.66 9.16
N ASN A 103 -0.09 0.13 9.75
CA ASN A 103 -0.04 1.60 9.73
C ASN A 103 -0.18 2.15 11.17
N SER A 104 -1.41 2.27 11.66
CA SER A 104 -1.71 2.98 12.92
C SER A 104 -0.96 2.41 14.14
N ALA A 105 -0.75 1.10 14.19
CA ALA A 105 -0.01 0.47 15.28
C ALA A 105 1.48 0.84 15.22
N ALA A 106 2.05 0.92 14.02
CA ALA A 106 3.43 1.32 13.79
C ALA A 106 3.67 2.77 14.21
N VAL A 107 2.76 3.68 13.87
CA VAL A 107 2.88 5.10 14.26
C VAL A 107 2.71 5.27 15.78
N LYS A 108 1.73 4.60 16.40
CA LYS A 108 1.48 4.69 17.84
C LYS A 108 2.61 4.11 18.69
N THR A 109 3.26 3.08 18.19
CA THR A 109 4.34 2.36 18.87
C THR A 109 5.40 1.94 17.85
N PRO A 110 6.34 2.83 17.47
CA PRO A 110 7.35 2.55 16.44
C PRO A 110 8.18 1.28 16.70
N GLU A 111 8.49 0.98 17.96
CA GLU A 111 9.21 -0.25 18.33
C GLU A 111 8.46 -1.54 17.92
N PHE A 112 7.15 -1.48 17.70
CA PHE A 112 6.37 -2.60 17.19
C PHE A 112 6.89 -3.11 15.84
N ILE A 113 7.39 -2.20 14.98
CA ILE A 113 8.02 -2.57 13.70
C ILE A 113 9.26 -3.44 13.97
N ARG A 114 10.13 -2.99 14.90
CA ARG A 114 11.37 -3.69 15.23
C ARG A 114 11.11 -5.07 15.82
N GLU A 115 10.19 -5.15 16.78
CA GLU A 115 9.83 -6.42 17.40
C GLU A 115 9.23 -7.40 16.38
N ALA A 116 8.38 -6.91 15.48
CA ALA A 116 7.80 -7.70 14.40
C ALA A 116 8.88 -8.19 13.42
N ALA A 117 9.76 -7.31 12.98
CA ALA A 117 10.85 -7.64 12.04
C ALA A 117 11.84 -8.65 12.65
N LEU A 118 12.21 -8.50 13.92
CA LEU A 118 13.08 -9.46 14.62
C LEU A 118 12.42 -10.83 14.78
N ARG A 119 11.11 -10.88 14.97
CA ARG A 119 10.37 -12.12 15.24
C ARG A 119 9.98 -12.88 13.99
N PHE A 120 9.61 -12.20 12.93
CA PHE A 120 9.03 -12.79 11.72
C PHE A 120 9.91 -12.61 10.48
N GLY A 121 10.91 -11.76 10.56
CA GLY A 121 11.75 -11.36 9.43
C GLY A 121 11.24 -10.08 8.75
N SER A 122 12.17 -9.20 8.33
CA SER A 122 11.84 -7.94 7.65
C SER A 122 10.98 -8.15 6.42
N GLN A 123 11.20 -9.22 5.66
CA GLN A 123 10.46 -9.55 4.44
C GLN A 123 8.95 -9.76 4.65
N CYS A 124 8.53 -10.06 5.89
CA CYS A 124 7.11 -10.23 6.24
C CYS A 124 6.44 -8.93 6.68
N ILE A 125 7.21 -7.86 6.94
CA ILE A 125 6.70 -6.61 7.53
C ILE A 125 6.66 -5.51 6.49
N VAL A 126 5.44 -5.13 6.11
CA VAL A 126 5.14 -3.99 5.26
C VAL A 126 4.59 -2.87 6.12
N VAL A 127 5.06 -1.63 5.94
CA VAL A 127 4.47 -0.48 6.62
C VAL A 127 3.72 0.37 5.58
N ASN A 128 2.42 0.54 5.82
CA ASN A 128 1.61 1.45 5.03
C ASN A 128 1.74 2.87 5.58
N ILE A 129 2.06 3.82 4.71
CA ILE A 129 2.18 5.25 5.01
C ILE A 129 1.14 5.97 4.16
N ASP A 130 0.24 6.70 4.83
CA ASP A 130 -0.83 7.47 4.20
C ASP A 130 -0.51 8.97 4.29
N PRO A 131 0.32 9.53 3.40
CA PRO A 131 0.65 10.94 3.42
C PRO A 131 -0.48 11.80 2.85
N ARG A 132 -0.69 12.95 3.47
CA ARG A 132 -1.49 14.05 2.94
C ARG A 132 -0.64 15.30 2.80
N ARG A 133 -0.78 16.01 1.69
CA ARG A 133 -0.15 17.32 1.47
C ARG A 133 -0.91 18.38 2.24
N VAL A 134 -0.23 19.08 3.12
CA VAL A 134 -0.80 20.12 3.99
C VAL A 134 0.00 21.41 3.83
N PRO A 135 -0.65 22.59 3.66
CA PRO A 135 0.02 23.89 3.72
C PRO A 135 0.69 24.09 5.09
N ILE A 136 1.90 24.64 5.10
CA ILE A 136 2.66 24.80 6.34
C ILE A 136 1.95 25.67 7.37
N GLU A 137 1.15 26.63 6.92
CA GLU A 137 0.32 27.49 7.78
C GLU A 137 -0.73 26.71 8.59
N ASN A 138 -1.07 25.49 8.13
CA ASN A 138 -2.01 24.59 8.80
C ASN A 138 -1.29 23.48 9.61
N GLU A 139 0.00 23.67 9.90
CA GLU A 139 0.79 22.73 10.70
C GLU A 139 0.20 22.64 12.13
N PRO A 140 -0.15 21.44 12.61
CA PRO A 140 -0.65 21.26 13.96
C PRO A 140 0.52 21.31 14.96
N ALA A 141 0.85 22.53 15.43
CA ALA A 141 1.99 22.77 16.31
C ALA A 141 2.02 21.85 17.55
N ASP A 142 0.87 21.57 18.13
CA ASP A 142 0.74 20.71 19.30
C ASP A 142 1.06 19.22 19.00
N MET A 143 0.80 18.77 17.77
CA MET A 143 1.11 17.40 17.34
C MET A 143 2.57 17.21 17.00
N LYS A 144 3.21 18.24 16.43
CA LYS A 144 4.64 18.23 16.11
C LYS A 144 5.50 18.01 17.34
N ALA A 145 5.16 18.66 18.45
CA ALA A 145 5.95 18.61 19.68
C ALA A 145 6.04 17.22 20.33
N GLN A 146 5.17 16.29 19.99
CA GLN A 146 5.19 14.90 20.51
C GLN A 146 6.26 14.03 19.85
N TRP A 147 6.82 14.46 18.69
CA TRP A 147 7.78 13.67 17.94
C TRP A 147 9.22 14.18 18.12
N PRO A 148 10.22 13.30 18.09
CA PRO A 148 11.62 13.71 17.99
C PRO A 148 11.84 14.63 16.78
N GLU A 149 12.73 15.59 16.89
CA GLU A 149 12.98 16.64 15.87
C GLU A 149 13.20 16.05 14.45
N HIS A 150 13.89 14.92 14.35
CA HIS A 150 14.18 14.28 13.06
C HIS A 150 12.95 13.67 12.38
N LEU A 151 11.85 13.46 13.09
CA LEU A 151 10.57 12.93 12.57
C LEU A 151 9.52 14.03 12.35
N GLN A 152 9.78 15.25 12.79
CA GLN A 152 8.85 16.36 12.64
C GLN A 152 8.72 16.79 11.17
N VAL A 153 7.56 17.31 10.82
CA VAL A 153 7.28 17.84 9.49
C VAL A 153 8.29 18.88 9.06
N ARG A 154 8.65 18.87 7.78
CA ARG A 154 9.61 19.78 7.16
C ARG A 154 8.98 20.49 5.97
N PRO A 155 9.06 21.84 5.91
CA PRO A 155 8.55 22.59 4.78
C PRO A 155 9.24 22.18 3.47
N ARG A 156 8.45 22.15 2.41
CA ARG A 156 8.89 21.95 1.02
C ARG A 156 8.16 22.94 0.12
N ALA A 157 8.75 23.27 -1.01
CA ALA A 157 8.08 24.10 -2.00
C ALA A 157 6.80 23.39 -2.50
N GLY A 158 5.69 24.10 -2.50
CA GLY A 158 4.44 23.63 -3.10
C GLY A 158 4.53 23.54 -4.62
N ARG A 159 3.54 22.88 -5.24
CA ARG A 159 3.47 22.73 -6.71
C ARG A 159 3.40 24.06 -7.47
N ASP A 160 2.91 25.10 -6.82
CA ASP A 160 2.84 26.46 -7.35
C ASP A 160 4.18 27.23 -7.26
N GLY A 161 5.20 26.64 -6.63
CA GLY A 161 6.51 27.25 -6.40
C GLY A 161 6.51 28.47 -5.46
N LYS A 162 5.38 28.76 -4.81
CA LYS A 162 5.19 29.95 -3.94
C LYS A 162 4.77 29.59 -2.54
N SER A 163 3.92 28.59 -2.37
CA SER A 163 3.51 28.07 -1.07
C SER A 163 4.56 27.13 -0.48
N GLU A 164 4.55 26.99 0.83
CA GLU A 164 5.25 25.92 1.52
C GLU A 164 4.26 24.88 1.99
N VAL A 165 4.59 23.61 1.77
CA VAL A 165 3.77 22.44 2.14
C VAL A 165 4.62 21.42 2.88
N TYR A 166 3.97 20.46 3.52
CA TYR A 166 4.60 19.25 4.04
C TYR A 166 3.69 18.04 3.77
N TRP A 167 4.22 16.85 3.92
CA TRP A 167 3.45 15.61 3.85
C TRP A 167 3.26 15.03 5.24
N ASP A 168 2.06 15.19 5.78
CA ASP A 168 1.69 14.68 7.08
C ASP A 168 1.22 13.22 6.97
N VAL A 169 1.78 12.35 7.80
CA VAL A 169 1.32 10.96 7.92
C VAL A 169 -0.03 10.93 8.63
N HIS A 170 -1.00 10.24 8.02
CA HIS A 170 -2.31 10.02 8.60
C HIS A 170 -2.48 8.58 9.07
N ILE A 171 -3.29 8.38 10.10
CA ILE A 171 -3.66 7.07 10.66
C ILE A 171 -5.18 6.89 10.70
N ASN A 172 -5.63 5.70 11.14
CA ASN A 172 -7.04 5.36 11.27
C ASN A 172 -7.81 5.51 9.94
N GLY A 173 -7.25 4.98 8.85
CA GLY A 173 -7.84 5.12 7.51
C GLY A 173 -7.85 6.57 7.03
N GLY A 174 -6.77 7.30 7.28
CA GLY A 174 -6.57 8.65 6.82
C GLY A 174 -7.31 9.75 7.59
N ARG A 175 -8.00 9.41 8.68
CA ARG A 175 -8.89 10.34 9.40
C ARG A 175 -8.15 11.21 10.42
N LEU A 176 -6.98 10.79 10.88
CA LEU A 176 -6.27 11.45 11.97
C LEU A 176 -4.86 11.85 11.54
N PRO A 177 -4.56 13.15 11.48
CA PRO A 177 -3.21 13.65 11.25
C PRO A 177 -2.31 13.32 12.44
N THR A 178 -1.00 13.24 12.23
CA THR A 178 -0.04 12.85 13.28
C THR A 178 1.05 13.87 13.54
N GLY A 179 1.31 14.81 12.61
CA GLY A 179 2.44 15.72 12.67
C GLY A 179 3.79 15.07 12.31
N LEU A 180 3.78 13.81 11.82
CA LEU A 180 4.96 13.13 11.30
C LEU A 180 5.22 13.53 9.85
N ASP A 181 6.47 13.88 9.53
CA ASP A 181 6.89 14.02 8.13
C ASP A 181 6.97 12.64 7.46
N ALA A 182 6.26 12.45 6.35
CA ALA A 182 6.17 11.17 5.69
C ALA A 182 7.51 10.64 5.17
N VAL A 183 8.40 11.51 4.69
CA VAL A 183 9.74 11.10 4.21
C VAL A 183 10.64 10.73 5.39
N ALA A 184 10.57 11.49 6.48
CA ALA A 184 11.33 11.18 7.70
C ALA A 184 10.82 9.88 8.33
N TRP A 185 9.50 9.66 8.34
CA TRP A 185 8.89 8.44 8.83
C TRP A 185 9.29 7.22 7.99
N ALA A 186 9.33 7.34 6.68
CA ALA A 186 9.79 6.26 5.81
C ALA A 186 11.22 5.80 6.14
N LYS A 187 12.15 6.73 6.41
CA LYS A 187 13.51 6.41 6.87
C LYS A 187 13.52 5.70 8.22
N GLU A 188 12.68 6.15 9.13
CA GLU A 188 12.56 5.54 10.46
C GLU A 188 11.97 4.13 10.38
N VAL A 189 10.97 3.92 9.53
CA VAL A 189 10.38 2.62 9.24
C VAL A 189 11.44 1.62 8.75
N GLU A 190 12.27 2.03 7.79
CA GLU A 190 13.40 1.23 7.31
C GLU A 190 14.39 0.94 8.43
N ARG A 191 14.78 1.96 9.21
CA ARG A 191 15.72 1.82 10.35
C ARG A 191 15.20 0.84 11.41
N LEU A 192 13.89 0.77 11.59
CA LEU A 192 13.23 -0.17 12.52
C LEU A 192 13.11 -1.58 11.96
N GLY A 193 13.40 -1.80 10.68
CA GLY A 193 13.53 -3.12 10.07
C GLY A 193 12.33 -3.56 9.23
N ALA A 194 11.45 -2.66 8.81
CA ALA A 194 10.46 -2.99 7.78
C ALA A 194 11.15 -3.41 6.49
N GLY A 195 10.56 -4.34 5.76
CA GLY A 195 11.08 -4.84 4.48
C GLY A 195 10.49 -4.16 3.26
N GLU A 196 9.39 -3.45 3.41
CA GLU A 196 8.69 -2.78 2.32
C GLU A 196 7.78 -1.65 2.83
N ILE A 197 7.57 -0.64 2.00
CA ILE A 197 6.63 0.45 2.25
C ILE A 197 5.53 0.45 1.20
N VAL A 198 4.27 0.48 1.60
CA VAL A 198 3.13 0.87 0.74
C VAL A 198 2.85 2.34 1.01
N LEU A 199 2.96 3.17 -0.02
CA LEU A 199 2.78 4.61 0.07
C LEU A 199 1.48 5.01 -0.62
N THR A 200 0.42 5.28 0.17
CA THR A 200 -0.90 5.63 -0.35
C THR A 200 -1.13 7.13 -0.23
N SER A 201 -0.92 7.88 -1.31
CA SER A 201 -1.22 9.31 -1.32
C SER A 201 -2.72 9.54 -1.13
N MET A 202 -3.08 10.17 -0.02
CA MET A 202 -4.47 10.48 0.28
C MET A 202 -5.06 11.56 -0.63
N ASP A 203 -4.21 12.42 -1.20
CA ASP A 203 -4.63 13.44 -2.14
C ASP A 203 -4.98 12.87 -3.52
N ALA A 204 -4.36 11.74 -3.87
CA ALA A 204 -4.57 11.05 -5.14
C ALA A 204 -5.59 9.90 -5.03
N ASP A 205 -5.75 9.29 -3.85
CA ASP A 205 -6.58 8.10 -3.69
C ASP A 205 -8.05 8.34 -4.09
N GLY A 206 -8.57 7.43 -4.93
CA GLY A 206 -9.93 7.49 -5.47
C GLY A 206 -10.14 8.45 -6.65
N THR A 207 -9.16 9.30 -7.01
CA THR A 207 -9.30 10.30 -8.08
C THR A 207 -9.25 9.72 -9.48
N LYS A 208 -8.45 8.66 -9.70
CA LYS A 208 -8.08 8.11 -11.02
C LYS A 208 -7.23 9.07 -11.89
N ASP A 209 -6.70 10.15 -11.34
CA ASP A 209 -5.93 11.18 -12.07
C ASP A 209 -4.41 10.91 -12.09
N GLY A 210 -3.97 9.78 -11.55
CA GLY A 210 -2.59 9.36 -11.45
C GLY A 210 -2.08 9.32 -10.00
N TYR A 211 -0.92 8.65 -9.83
CA TYR A 211 -0.24 8.61 -8.54
C TYR A 211 0.37 9.98 -8.19
N ASP A 212 0.53 10.27 -6.91
CA ASP A 212 1.34 11.45 -6.50
C ASP A 212 2.84 11.14 -6.69
N ILE A 213 3.35 11.53 -7.85
CA ILE A 213 4.73 11.23 -8.27
C ILE A 213 5.75 11.93 -7.38
N GLU A 214 5.43 13.11 -6.87
CA GLU A 214 6.35 13.91 -6.06
C GLU A 214 6.68 13.23 -4.73
N ILE A 215 5.65 12.82 -3.96
CA ILE A 215 5.89 12.10 -2.71
C ILE A 215 6.44 10.70 -2.96
N THR A 216 5.97 10.02 -4.01
CA THR A 216 6.46 8.69 -4.39
C THR A 216 7.95 8.73 -4.65
N ARG A 217 8.42 9.71 -5.44
CA ARG A 217 9.84 9.92 -5.72
C ARG A 217 10.62 10.28 -4.46
N ALA A 218 10.10 11.23 -3.66
CA ALA A 218 10.79 11.68 -2.45
C ALA A 218 11.01 10.54 -1.44
N VAL A 219 10.04 9.64 -1.29
CA VAL A 219 10.17 8.47 -0.42
C VAL A 219 11.06 7.43 -1.05
N SER A 220 10.88 7.10 -2.35
CA SER A 220 11.69 6.09 -3.04
C SER A 220 13.19 6.42 -3.08
N ASP A 221 13.54 7.70 -3.15
CA ASP A 221 14.94 8.15 -3.13
C ASP A 221 15.51 8.23 -1.69
N ALA A 222 14.64 8.22 -0.68
CA ALA A 222 15.04 8.38 0.72
C ALA A 222 15.34 7.07 1.45
N VAL A 223 14.87 5.93 0.91
CA VAL A 223 15.02 4.60 1.49
C VAL A 223 15.62 3.62 0.49
N THR A 224 16.13 2.48 0.98
CA THR A 224 16.68 1.41 0.14
C THR A 224 15.72 0.21 0.00
N ILE A 225 14.76 0.10 0.91
CA ILE A 225 13.70 -0.92 0.81
C ILE A 225 12.70 -0.59 -0.29
N PRO A 226 12.03 -1.60 -0.88
CA PRO A 226 11.01 -1.37 -1.90
C PRO A 226 9.91 -0.43 -1.46
N VAL A 227 9.51 0.47 -2.36
CA VAL A 227 8.34 1.35 -2.20
C VAL A 227 7.29 0.98 -3.24
N VAL A 228 6.08 0.72 -2.78
CA VAL A 228 4.90 0.44 -3.59
C VAL A 228 4.08 1.71 -3.70
N ALA A 229 3.93 2.27 -4.90
CA ALA A 229 3.06 3.42 -5.14
C ALA A 229 1.59 2.99 -5.07
N SER A 230 0.77 3.74 -4.33
CA SER A 230 -0.65 3.48 -4.11
C SER A 230 -1.47 4.77 -4.10
N GLY A 231 -2.72 4.67 -4.55
CA GLY A 231 -3.67 5.79 -4.64
C GLY A 231 -3.58 6.57 -5.96
N GLY A 232 -4.72 6.70 -6.65
CA GLY A 232 -4.88 7.54 -7.84
C GLY A 232 -4.75 6.83 -9.20
N CYS A 233 -4.48 5.53 -9.25
CA CYS A 233 -4.33 4.82 -10.51
C CYS A 233 -5.64 4.78 -11.31
N GLY A 234 -5.62 5.36 -12.51
CA GLY A 234 -6.75 5.33 -13.46
C GLY A 234 -6.40 4.67 -14.80
N SER A 235 -5.11 4.40 -15.06
CA SER A 235 -4.68 3.79 -16.33
C SER A 235 -3.28 3.16 -16.22
N PRO A 236 -2.89 2.28 -17.15
CA PRO A 236 -1.51 1.78 -17.24
C PRO A 236 -0.46 2.89 -17.42
N ALA A 237 -0.79 4.00 -18.08
CA ALA A 237 0.12 5.14 -18.22
C ALA A 237 0.51 5.75 -16.87
N HIS A 238 -0.41 5.83 -15.92
CA HIS A 238 -0.10 6.28 -14.56
C HIS A 238 0.88 5.36 -13.84
N MET A 239 0.79 4.05 -14.09
CA MET A 239 1.77 3.09 -13.55
C MET A 239 3.16 3.29 -14.15
N VAL A 240 3.25 3.60 -15.46
CA VAL A 240 4.53 3.95 -16.10
C VAL A 240 5.17 5.13 -15.38
N GLU A 241 4.42 6.19 -15.10
CA GLU A 241 4.94 7.37 -14.38
C GLU A 241 5.42 7.03 -12.97
N ALA A 242 4.62 6.28 -12.20
CA ALA A 242 4.99 5.88 -10.85
C ALA A 242 6.27 5.01 -10.81
N LEU A 243 6.42 4.09 -11.77
CA LEU A 243 7.53 3.15 -11.85
C LEU A 243 8.81 3.74 -12.48
N THR A 244 8.70 4.84 -13.21
CA THR A 244 9.82 5.56 -13.84
C THR A 244 10.13 6.87 -13.12
N ALA A 245 9.34 7.91 -13.32
CA ALA A 245 9.53 9.21 -12.68
C ALA A 245 9.41 9.14 -11.15
N GLY A 246 8.46 8.35 -10.63
CA GLY A 246 8.29 8.10 -9.20
C GLY A 246 9.34 7.18 -8.58
N ASN A 247 10.11 6.45 -9.39
CA ASN A 247 11.12 5.48 -8.95
C ASN A 247 10.56 4.35 -8.04
N ALA A 248 9.26 4.13 -8.04
CA ALA A 248 8.65 3.07 -7.25
C ALA A 248 9.11 1.67 -7.71
N SER A 249 9.14 0.72 -6.79
CA SER A 249 9.47 -0.68 -7.05
C SER A 249 8.26 -1.49 -7.53
N ALA A 250 7.06 -1.01 -7.20
CA ALA A 250 5.80 -1.62 -7.59
C ALA A 250 4.69 -0.55 -7.70
N ALA A 251 3.64 -0.88 -8.44
CA ALA A 251 2.42 -0.09 -8.55
C ALA A 251 1.22 -0.93 -8.06
N LEU A 252 0.48 -0.38 -7.10
CA LEU A 252 -0.72 -0.98 -6.53
C LEU A 252 -1.95 -0.28 -7.10
N ALA A 253 -2.92 -1.06 -7.56
CA ALA A 253 -4.20 -0.54 -8.05
C ALA A 253 -5.38 -1.45 -7.68
N ALA A 254 -6.55 -0.87 -7.58
CA ALA A 254 -7.79 -1.56 -7.23
C ALA A 254 -8.84 -1.42 -8.35
N SER A 255 -9.42 -0.23 -8.51
CA SER A 255 -10.63 0.00 -9.31
C SER A 255 -10.49 -0.39 -10.77
N ILE A 256 -9.37 -0.10 -11.42
CA ILE A 256 -9.17 -0.39 -12.85
C ILE A 256 -9.22 -1.90 -13.14
N PHE A 257 -8.79 -2.73 -12.19
CA PHE A 257 -8.83 -4.19 -12.29
C PHE A 257 -10.19 -4.76 -11.86
N HIS A 258 -10.80 -4.22 -10.79
CA HIS A 258 -12.10 -4.69 -10.31
C HIS A 258 -13.22 -4.50 -11.31
N TYR A 259 -13.24 -3.35 -11.99
CA TYR A 259 -14.27 -3.04 -12.99
C TYR A 259 -13.95 -3.60 -14.36
N GLY A 260 -12.81 -4.30 -14.52
CA GLY A 260 -12.39 -4.85 -15.81
C GLY A 260 -12.11 -3.78 -16.86
N GLU A 261 -11.74 -2.56 -16.43
CA GLU A 261 -11.32 -1.49 -17.36
C GLU A 261 -10.02 -1.89 -18.07
N TYR A 262 -9.14 -2.61 -17.34
CA TYR A 262 -7.93 -3.23 -17.84
C TYR A 262 -7.74 -4.59 -17.17
N THR A 263 -7.17 -5.55 -17.90
CA THR A 263 -6.62 -6.77 -17.32
C THR A 263 -5.19 -6.52 -16.84
N ILE A 264 -4.67 -7.39 -15.97
CA ILE A 264 -3.27 -7.27 -15.51
C ILE A 264 -2.30 -7.58 -16.64
N ASP A 265 -2.60 -8.57 -17.49
CA ASP A 265 -1.77 -8.90 -18.66
C ASP A 265 -1.70 -7.75 -19.67
N GLU A 266 -2.83 -7.13 -20.04
CA GLU A 266 -2.86 -5.94 -20.89
C GLU A 266 -2.06 -4.79 -20.30
N THR A 267 -2.21 -4.56 -19.00
CA THR A 267 -1.45 -3.53 -18.27
C THR A 267 0.04 -3.80 -18.38
N LYS A 268 0.50 -5.01 -18.07
CA LYS A 268 1.91 -5.37 -18.16
C LYS A 268 2.48 -5.26 -19.58
N ARG A 269 1.70 -5.62 -20.61
CA ARG A 269 2.10 -5.44 -22.01
C ARG A 269 2.30 -3.97 -22.36
N GLN A 270 1.42 -3.09 -21.90
CA GLN A 270 1.54 -1.64 -22.11
C GLN A 270 2.77 -1.08 -21.37
N LEU A 271 3.04 -1.52 -20.14
CA LEU A 271 4.22 -1.13 -19.38
C LEU A 271 5.51 -1.59 -20.10
N ALA A 272 5.56 -2.83 -20.57
CA ALA A 272 6.69 -3.37 -21.32
C ALA A 272 6.92 -2.57 -22.61
N ALA A 273 5.88 -2.23 -23.35
CA ALA A 273 5.95 -1.39 -24.55
C ALA A 273 6.48 0.03 -24.24
N ALA A 274 6.22 0.55 -23.05
CA ALA A 274 6.77 1.82 -22.56
C ALA A 274 8.19 1.69 -21.97
N GLY A 275 8.81 0.48 -22.04
CA GLY A 275 10.18 0.25 -21.58
C GLY A 275 10.31 -0.04 -20.09
N VAL A 276 9.22 -0.24 -19.36
CA VAL A 276 9.24 -0.63 -17.94
C VAL A 276 9.51 -2.14 -17.86
N PRO A 277 10.55 -2.59 -17.13
CA PRO A 277 10.84 -4.01 -16.97
C PRO A 277 9.78 -4.65 -16.07
N VAL A 278 8.89 -5.45 -16.64
CA VAL A 278 7.87 -6.24 -15.95
C VAL A 278 7.99 -7.71 -16.31
N ARG A 279 7.49 -8.60 -15.43
CA ARG A 279 7.40 -10.03 -15.74
C ARG A 279 6.17 -10.25 -16.65
N LEU A 280 6.41 -10.67 -17.86
CA LEU A 280 5.36 -11.14 -18.77
C LEU A 280 5.25 -12.67 -18.65
N GLU A 281 4.04 -13.19 -18.62
CA GLU A 281 3.85 -14.63 -18.77
C GLU A 281 4.19 -15.05 -20.19
N THR A 282 5.11 -16.00 -20.29
CA THR A 282 5.39 -16.65 -21.56
C THR A 282 4.26 -17.66 -21.78
N THR A 283 3.36 -17.38 -22.69
CA THR A 283 2.47 -18.42 -23.22
C THR A 283 3.39 -19.47 -23.85
N LEU A 284 3.62 -20.55 -23.10
CA LEU A 284 4.16 -21.76 -23.71
C LEU A 284 3.09 -22.21 -24.69
N THR A 285 3.26 -21.84 -25.97
CA THR A 285 2.48 -22.44 -27.05
C THR A 285 2.80 -23.93 -27.01
N PRO A 286 1.81 -24.81 -26.93
CA PRO A 286 2.03 -26.25 -26.88
C PRO A 286 2.71 -26.78 -28.14
#